data_06bbfae9166725e1af44a3256a7f12ac
#
_entry.id   06bbfae9166725e1af44a3256a7f12ac
#
_cell.length_a   1.000
_cell.length_b   1.000
_cell.length_c   1.000
_cell.angle_alpha   90.00
_cell.angle_beta   90.00
_cell.angle_gamma   90.00
#
_symmetry.space_group_name_H-M   'P 1'
#
loop_
_entity.id
_entity.type
_entity.pdbx_description
1 polymer ?
#
loop_
_entity_poly.entity_id
_entity_poly.type
_entity_poly.pdbx_seq_one_letter_code
_entity_poly.pdbx_strand_id
1 'polypeptide(L)'
;MALKAGILGLPNVGKSTVFTAVSNSAKAQASNYRFCTSEPNTGLVNVPDPRMDKLAELVQPQRTVPTQIEIVDIAGLVRGASKGEGLGNKFLANIREVDAIIHVIRCFEDENILRDEGAINPLSDKEIIETEMQLK
;
A
#
# COMPACT_ATOMS: atom_id res chain seq x y z
N MET A 1 -3.54 -17.28 7.46
CA MET A 1 -2.68 -16.33 6.74
C MET A 1 -3.39 -14.99 6.70
N ALA A 2 -2.73 -13.90 7.02
CA ALA A 2 -3.29 -12.57 6.80
C ALA A 2 -3.20 -12.24 5.30
N LEU A 3 -4.22 -11.57 4.74
CA LEU A 3 -4.18 -11.05 3.38
C LEU A 3 -3.08 -10.00 3.29
N LYS A 4 -2.25 -10.07 2.26
CA LYS A 4 -1.15 -9.13 2.02
C LYS A 4 -1.50 -8.25 0.81
N ALA A 5 -1.57 -6.92 1.01
CA ALA A 5 -1.87 -5.94 -0.03
C ALA A 5 -0.69 -5.00 -0.25
N GLY A 6 -0.26 -4.85 -1.49
CA GLY A 6 0.80 -3.91 -1.86
C GLY A 6 0.25 -2.58 -2.32
N ILE A 7 0.70 -1.46 -1.73
CA ILE A 7 0.40 -0.12 -2.24
C ILE A 7 1.47 0.27 -3.26
N LEU A 8 1.04 0.63 -4.45
CA LEU A 8 1.92 1.11 -5.51
C LEU A 8 1.38 2.38 -6.18
N GLY A 9 2.24 3.10 -6.84
CA GLY A 9 1.91 4.34 -7.56
C GLY A 9 3.16 5.03 -8.08
N LEU A 10 2.98 5.97 -9.00
CA LEU A 10 4.06 6.83 -9.49
C LEU A 10 4.62 7.72 -8.37
N PRO A 11 5.80 8.32 -8.53
CA PRO A 11 6.32 9.28 -7.57
C PRO A 11 5.34 10.45 -7.35
N ASN A 12 5.30 10.94 -6.12
CA ASN A 12 4.53 12.14 -5.73
C ASN A 12 2.99 12.05 -5.94
N VAL A 13 2.42 10.85 -6.02
CA VAL A 13 0.95 10.64 -6.11
C VAL A 13 0.26 10.62 -4.75
N GLY A 14 1.01 10.67 -3.65
CA GLY A 14 0.48 10.57 -2.28
C GLY A 14 0.52 9.15 -1.69
N LYS A 15 1.22 8.21 -2.31
CA LYS A 15 1.35 6.81 -1.87
C LYS A 15 1.76 6.69 -0.40
N SER A 16 2.85 7.33 0.00
CA SER A 16 3.36 7.29 1.38
C SER A 16 2.41 7.97 2.38
N THR A 17 1.67 8.98 1.94
CA THR A 17 0.63 9.64 2.75
C THR A 17 -0.51 8.66 3.05
N VAL A 18 -1.01 7.97 2.03
CA VAL A 18 -2.05 6.94 2.19
C VAL A 18 -1.55 5.81 3.08
N PHE A 19 -0.34 5.30 2.82
CA PHE A 19 0.27 4.25 3.66
C PHE A 19 0.37 4.68 5.12
N THR A 20 0.86 5.91 5.38
CA THR A 20 0.99 6.45 6.75
C THR A 20 -0.36 6.63 7.42
N ALA A 21 -1.36 7.14 6.71
CA ALA A 21 -2.70 7.33 7.25
C ALA A 21 -3.34 6.00 7.66
N VAL A 22 -3.21 4.98 6.81
CA VAL A 22 -3.76 3.65 7.08
C VAL A 22 -2.97 2.93 8.18
N SER A 23 -1.63 2.99 8.19
CA SER A 23 -0.80 2.33 9.18
C SER A 23 -0.73 3.05 10.52
N ASN A 24 -0.89 4.38 10.57
CA ASN A 24 -0.95 5.13 11.83
C ASN A 24 -2.25 4.90 12.59
N SER A 25 -3.36 4.66 11.89
CA SER A 25 -4.59 4.19 12.55
C SER A 25 -4.38 2.84 13.25
N ALA A 26 -3.46 2.02 12.74
CA ALA A 26 -3.07 0.75 13.35
C ALA A 26 -2.01 0.90 14.47
N LYS A 27 -1.10 1.87 14.37
CA LYS A 27 -0.06 2.13 15.41
C LYS A 27 -0.64 2.56 16.76
N ALA A 28 -1.79 3.23 16.76
CA ALA A 28 -2.50 3.55 18.01
C ALA A 28 -2.95 2.30 18.77
N GLN A 29 -3.11 1.16 18.10
CA GLN A 29 -3.48 -0.13 18.69
C GLN A 29 -2.32 -1.14 18.79
N ALA A 30 -1.21 -0.91 18.06
CA ALA A 30 -0.09 -1.85 17.93
C ALA A 30 1.17 -1.40 18.67
N SER A 31 1.05 -0.86 19.89
CA SER A 31 2.19 -0.44 20.73
C SER A 31 3.17 -1.58 21.13
N ASN A 32 2.98 -2.80 20.64
CA ASN A 32 3.74 -3.98 21.08
C ASN A 32 4.62 -4.66 20.01
N TYR A 33 4.74 -4.15 18.79
CA TYR A 33 5.61 -4.76 17.78
C TYR A 33 6.65 -3.76 17.26
N ARG A 34 7.78 -3.68 17.97
CA ARG A 34 9.01 -3.07 17.46
C ARG A 34 9.88 -4.18 16.91
N PHE A 35 9.95 -4.31 15.58
CA PHE A 35 11.10 -4.83 14.83
C PHE A 35 10.87 -4.53 13.36
N CYS A 36 11.42 -3.42 12.84
CA CYS A 36 11.55 -3.16 11.42
C CYS A 36 13.04 -3.15 11.09
N THR A 37 13.52 -4.24 10.55
CA THR A 37 14.76 -4.33 9.78
C THR A 37 14.44 -3.91 8.34
N SER A 38 15.33 -3.22 7.68
CA SER A 38 15.52 -2.76 6.29
C SER A 38 14.68 -3.37 5.13
N GLU A 39 13.50 -3.87 5.40
CA GLU A 39 12.51 -4.42 4.46
C GLU A 39 11.50 -3.34 4.04
N PRO A 40 10.77 -3.52 2.95
CA PRO A 40 9.74 -2.59 2.53
C PRO A 40 8.82 -2.25 3.71
N ASN A 41 8.46 -0.98 3.85
CA ASN A 41 7.61 -0.54 4.95
C ASN A 41 6.32 -1.36 4.98
N THR A 42 6.12 -2.10 6.06
CA THR A 42 4.99 -3.01 6.23
C THR A 42 4.15 -2.54 7.41
N GLY A 43 2.84 -2.48 7.25
CA GLY A 43 1.88 -2.13 8.28
C GLY A 43 0.81 -3.19 8.44
N LEU A 44 0.54 -3.63 9.68
CA LEU A 44 -0.62 -4.47 9.99
C LEU A 44 -1.80 -3.57 10.33
N VAL A 45 -2.93 -3.77 9.67
CA VAL A 45 -4.16 -2.99 9.82
C VAL A 45 -5.31 -3.90 10.21
N ASN A 46 -6.02 -3.56 11.28
CA ASN A 46 -7.23 -4.27 11.66
C ASN A 46 -8.36 -3.95 10.67
N VAL A 47 -9.09 -4.97 10.25
CA VAL A 47 -10.28 -4.79 9.41
C VAL A 47 -11.48 -4.49 10.32
N PRO A 48 -12.09 -3.30 10.22
CA PRO A 48 -13.31 -3.00 10.97
C PRO A 48 -14.47 -3.84 10.41
N ASP A 49 -15.17 -4.53 11.30
CA ASP A 49 -16.35 -5.32 10.93
C ASP A 49 -17.49 -5.09 11.95
N PRO A 50 -18.54 -4.36 11.57
CA PRO A 50 -19.68 -4.07 12.44
C PRO A 50 -20.39 -5.34 12.94
N ARG A 51 -20.29 -6.45 12.20
CA ARG A 51 -20.88 -7.73 12.62
C ARG A 51 -20.14 -8.30 13.83
N MET A 52 -18.81 -8.11 13.86
CA MET A 52 -17.98 -8.53 14.98
C MET A 52 -18.33 -7.74 16.26
N ASP A 53 -18.52 -6.43 16.12
CA ASP A 53 -18.91 -5.56 17.23
C ASP A 53 -20.27 -6.00 17.79
N LYS A 54 -21.23 -6.30 16.90
CA LYS A 54 -22.57 -6.76 17.30
C LYS A 54 -22.54 -8.13 17.97
N LEU A 55 -21.73 -9.05 17.49
CA LEU A 55 -21.52 -10.34 18.12
C LEU A 55 -20.87 -10.20 19.51
N ALA A 56 -19.89 -9.31 19.63
CA ALA A 56 -19.24 -9.04 20.92
C ALA A 56 -20.21 -8.48 21.97
N GLU A 57 -21.13 -7.60 21.56
CA GLU A 57 -22.21 -7.12 22.44
C GLU A 57 -23.11 -8.26 22.97
N LEU A 58 -23.45 -9.22 22.10
CA LEU A 58 -24.35 -10.32 22.42
C LEU A 58 -23.69 -11.39 23.30
N VAL A 59 -22.43 -11.75 22.97
CA VAL A 59 -21.73 -12.88 23.60
C VAL A 59 -20.87 -12.45 24.80
N GLN A 60 -20.52 -11.16 24.88
CA GLN A 60 -19.64 -10.58 25.90
C GLN A 60 -18.35 -11.39 26.10
N PRO A 61 -17.53 -11.57 25.03
CA PRO A 61 -16.32 -12.38 25.07
C PRO A 61 -15.24 -11.73 25.94
N GLN A 62 -14.36 -12.53 26.51
CA GLN A 62 -13.21 -12.02 27.27
C GLN A 62 -12.21 -11.26 26.38
N ARG A 63 -12.16 -11.59 25.07
CA ARG A 63 -11.28 -10.95 24.10
C ARG A 63 -11.89 -11.04 22.71
N THR A 64 -11.85 -9.91 21.99
CA THR A 64 -12.20 -9.83 20.57
C THR A 64 -10.92 -9.65 19.75
N VAL A 65 -10.72 -10.46 18.72
CA VAL A 65 -9.54 -10.40 17.84
C VAL A 65 -10.01 -10.14 16.41
N PRO A 66 -9.83 -8.91 15.89
CA PRO A 66 -10.20 -8.60 14.50
C PRO A 66 -9.28 -9.30 13.49
N THR A 67 -9.80 -9.50 12.30
CA THR A 67 -8.96 -9.88 11.14
C THR A 67 -8.00 -8.75 10.81
N GLN A 68 -6.79 -9.10 10.40
CA GLN A 68 -5.76 -8.15 10.02
C GLN A 68 -5.37 -8.32 8.55
N ILE A 69 -5.05 -7.18 7.91
CA ILE A 69 -4.45 -7.12 6.58
C ILE A 69 -3.04 -6.57 6.74
N GLU A 70 -2.08 -7.20 6.09
CA GLU A 70 -0.72 -6.70 5.96
C GLU A 70 -0.66 -5.76 4.74
N ILE A 71 -0.29 -4.50 4.94
CA ILE A 71 -0.10 -3.53 3.86
C ILE A 71 1.38 -3.27 3.68
N VAL A 72 1.87 -3.44 2.45
CA VAL A 72 3.27 -3.29 2.07
C VAL A 72 3.42 -2.05 1.20
N ASP A 73 4.28 -1.11 1.60
CA ASP A 73 4.64 0.04 0.78
C ASP A 73 5.65 -0.40 -0.29
N ILE A 74 5.16 -0.67 -1.50
CA ILE A 74 6.00 -1.03 -2.63
C ILE A 74 6.63 0.25 -3.18
N ALA A 75 7.97 0.29 -3.25
CA ALA A 75 8.72 1.44 -3.75
C ALA A 75 8.18 1.88 -5.11
N GLY A 76 8.01 3.20 -5.27
CA GLY A 76 7.38 3.78 -6.46
C GLY A 76 8.06 3.35 -7.76
N LEU A 77 7.24 3.04 -8.74
CA LEU A 77 7.67 2.71 -10.10
C LEU A 77 8.06 4.00 -10.81
N VAL A 78 9.28 4.05 -11.33
CA VAL A 78 9.70 5.08 -12.28
C VAL A 78 9.53 4.52 -13.67
N ARG A 79 9.07 5.33 -14.62
CA ARG A 79 8.91 4.96 -16.02
C ARG A 79 10.20 4.32 -16.56
N GLY A 80 10.12 3.15 -17.17
CA GLY A 80 11.30 2.42 -17.66
C GLY A 80 12.00 1.56 -16.59
N ALA A 81 11.42 1.39 -15.42
CA ALA A 81 11.98 0.50 -14.39
C ALA A 81 12.08 -0.96 -14.86
N SER A 82 11.24 -1.36 -15.82
CA SER A 82 11.31 -2.67 -16.49
C SER A 82 12.58 -2.87 -17.31
N LYS A 83 13.21 -1.77 -17.77
CA LYS A 83 14.44 -1.79 -18.60
C LYS A 83 15.72 -1.60 -17.78
N GLY A 84 15.60 -1.25 -16.48
CA GLY A 84 16.74 -0.99 -15.59
C GLY A 84 17.16 -2.21 -14.80
N GLU A 85 18.45 -2.52 -14.80
CA GLU A 85 19.03 -3.55 -13.94
C GLU A 85 18.95 -3.08 -12.47
N GLY A 86 18.28 -3.87 -11.62
CA GLY A 86 18.31 -3.73 -10.15
C GLY A 86 17.00 -3.27 -9.50
N LEU A 87 16.50 -2.04 -9.73
CA LEU A 87 15.29 -1.52 -9.09
C LEU A 87 14.01 -2.21 -9.59
N GLY A 88 13.94 -2.50 -10.90
CA GLY A 88 12.80 -3.20 -11.49
C GLY A 88 12.62 -4.63 -10.97
N ASN A 89 13.72 -5.33 -10.69
CA ASN A 89 13.66 -6.70 -10.16
C ASN A 89 13.19 -6.73 -8.70
N LYS A 90 13.60 -5.77 -7.87
CA LYS A 90 13.11 -5.64 -6.47
C LYS A 90 11.62 -5.30 -6.44
N PHE A 91 11.18 -4.38 -7.30
CA PHE A 91 9.78 -4.02 -7.44
C PHE A 91 8.91 -5.24 -7.78
N LEU A 92 9.32 -6.02 -8.77
CA LEU A 92 8.59 -7.22 -9.18
C LEU A 92 8.62 -8.33 -8.13
N ALA A 93 9.71 -8.47 -7.39
CA ALA A 93 9.77 -9.40 -6.27
C ALA A 93 8.69 -9.03 -5.22
N ASN A 94 8.60 -7.74 -4.86
CA ASN A 94 7.61 -7.26 -3.90
C ASN A 94 6.16 -7.44 -4.41
N ILE A 95 5.90 -7.24 -5.72
CA ILE A 95 4.56 -7.48 -6.30
C ILE A 95 4.18 -8.97 -6.23
N ARG A 96 5.12 -9.88 -6.43
CA ARG A 96 4.85 -11.33 -6.37
C ARG A 96 4.55 -11.85 -4.96
N GLU A 97 4.91 -11.09 -3.94
CA GLU A 97 4.70 -11.45 -2.55
C GLU A 97 3.35 -10.98 -1.98
N VAL A 98 2.57 -10.23 -2.75
CA VAL A 98 1.28 -9.71 -2.31
C VAL A 98 0.11 -10.39 -3.01
N ASP A 99 -1.01 -10.51 -2.29
CA ASP A 99 -2.24 -11.14 -2.80
C ASP A 99 -3.11 -10.15 -3.58
N ALA A 100 -2.97 -8.83 -3.29
CA ALA A 100 -3.74 -7.77 -3.91
C ALA A 100 -2.89 -6.50 -4.07
N ILE A 101 -3.28 -5.65 -5.01
CA ILE A 101 -2.60 -4.38 -5.30
C ILE A 101 -3.57 -3.22 -5.06
N ILE A 102 -3.12 -2.23 -4.31
CA ILE A 102 -3.77 -0.94 -4.13
C ILE A 102 -3.02 0.07 -4.99
N HIS A 103 -3.60 0.43 -6.13
CA HIS A 103 -2.99 1.37 -7.05
C HIS A 103 -3.40 2.81 -6.70
N VAL A 104 -2.44 3.64 -6.29
CA VAL A 104 -2.66 5.05 -5.94
C VAL A 104 -2.37 5.92 -7.16
N ILE A 105 -3.38 6.68 -7.58
CA ILE A 105 -3.33 7.55 -8.76
C ILE A 105 -3.57 9.00 -8.31
N ARG A 106 -2.79 9.94 -8.84
CA ARG A 106 -2.95 11.36 -8.55
C ARG A 106 -4.06 11.96 -9.39
N CYS A 107 -5.12 12.45 -8.74
CA CYS A 107 -6.25 13.14 -9.37
C CYS A 107 -6.36 14.62 -8.95
N PHE A 108 -5.42 15.13 -8.15
CA PHE A 108 -5.42 16.51 -7.66
C PHE A 108 -4.29 17.31 -8.31
N GLU A 109 -4.50 18.61 -8.44
CA GLU A 109 -3.51 19.59 -8.87
C GLU A 109 -2.94 20.31 -7.65
N ASP A 110 -1.61 20.44 -7.60
CA ASP A 110 -0.89 21.21 -6.58
C ASP A 110 0.45 21.63 -7.18
N GLU A 111 0.66 22.93 -7.29
CA GLU A 111 1.86 23.54 -7.89
C GLU A 111 3.13 23.28 -7.06
N ASN A 112 2.98 23.01 -5.76
CA ASN A 112 4.10 22.73 -4.87
C ASN A 112 4.58 21.27 -4.93
N ILE A 113 3.79 20.39 -5.54
CA ILE A 113 4.12 18.97 -5.67
C ILE A 113 4.62 18.69 -7.07
N LEU A 114 5.94 18.52 -7.19
CA LEU A 114 6.61 18.25 -8.47
C LEU A 114 6.04 17.00 -9.14
N ARG A 115 5.94 17.08 -10.46
CA ARG A 115 5.67 15.96 -11.34
C ARG A 115 6.85 15.81 -12.31
N ASP A 116 7.22 14.58 -12.58
CA ASP A 116 8.38 14.30 -13.45
C ASP A 116 8.09 14.62 -14.92
N GLU A 117 6.81 14.55 -15.36
CA GLU A 117 6.42 14.88 -16.75
C GLU A 117 4.97 15.38 -16.87
N GLY A 118 4.79 16.50 -17.59
CA GLY A 118 3.52 16.98 -18.16
C GLY A 118 2.37 17.28 -17.20
N ALA A 119 1.18 17.47 -17.76
CA ALA A 119 -0.05 17.70 -17.02
C ALA A 119 -0.54 16.44 -16.29
N ILE A 120 -1.33 16.62 -15.21
CA ILE A 120 -1.91 15.50 -14.47
C ILE A 120 -2.88 14.74 -15.39
N ASN A 121 -2.61 13.46 -15.60
CA ASN A 121 -3.44 12.58 -16.40
C ASN A 121 -3.58 11.22 -15.71
N PRO A 122 -4.62 11.02 -14.89
CA PRO A 122 -4.80 9.79 -14.14
C PRO A 122 -4.92 8.52 -15.00
N LEU A 123 -5.47 8.64 -16.21
CA LEU A 123 -5.60 7.51 -17.12
C LEU A 123 -4.22 7.09 -17.65
N SER A 124 -3.41 8.05 -18.09
CA SER A 124 -2.04 7.78 -18.53
C SER A 124 -1.19 7.19 -17.40
N ASP A 125 -1.33 7.71 -16.18
CA ASP A 125 -0.61 7.22 -15.01
C ASP A 125 -0.96 5.76 -14.69
N LYS A 126 -2.24 5.41 -14.81
CA LYS A 126 -2.74 4.04 -14.68
C LYS A 126 -2.13 3.13 -15.75
N GLU A 127 -2.21 3.52 -17.03
CA GLU A 127 -1.70 2.74 -18.16
C GLU A 127 -0.19 2.50 -18.06
N ILE A 128 0.59 3.47 -17.58
CA ILE A 128 2.03 3.32 -17.38
C ILE A 128 2.31 2.16 -16.42
N ILE A 129 1.65 2.15 -15.26
CA ILE A 129 1.86 1.11 -14.25
C ILE A 129 1.36 -0.25 -14.74
N GLU A 130 0.19 -0.32 -15.35
CA GLU A 130 -0.35 -1.55 -15.92
C GLU A 130 0.57 -2.14 -16.99
N THR A 131 1.12 -1.29 -17.87
CA THR A 131 2.08 -1.71 -18.89
C THR A 131 3.36 -2.26 -18.28
N GLU A 132 3.92 -1.58 -17.28
CA GLU A 132 5.14 -2.05 -16.60
C GLU A 132 4.92 -3.39 -15.87
N MET A 133 3.72 -3.62 -15.34
CA MET A 133 3.34 -4.92 -14.74
C MET A 133 3.14 -6.03 -15.79
N GLN A 134 2.63 -5.70 -16.98
CA GLN A 134 2.38 -6.67 -18.04
C GLN A 134 3.66 -7.08 -18.80
N LEU A 135 4.66 -6.20 -18.86
CA LEU A 135 5.91 -6.45 -19.58
C LEU A 135 6.83 -7.47 -18.90
N LYS A 136 6.43 -8.03 -17.77
CA LYS A 136 7.20 -9.01 -16.99
C LYS A 136 6.33 -10.10 -16.36
#